data_9600c40ba029dba140c828c459ea63f3
#
_entry.id   9600c40ba029dba140c828c459ea63f3
#
_cell.length_a   1.000
_cell.length_b   1.000
_cell.length_c   1.000
_cell.angle_alpha   90.00
_cell.angle_beta   90.00
_cell.angle_gamma   90.00
#
_symmetry.space_group_name_H-M   'P 1'
#
loop_
_entity.id
_entity.type
_entity.pdbx_description
1 polymer ?
#
loop_
_entity_poly.entity_id
_entity_poly.type
_entity_poly.pdbx_seq_one_letter_code
_entity_poly.pdbx_strand_id
1 'polypeptide(L)'
;MNRRTFLSAAAAVAAAGQTRVSANNIQAQTATATRRTVLAIGAHYDDSRFGIPGTLLQAVAQGHRVVALAMIGDYSNWKPVRGRGPDIVEGTTRINAEYGVESRFLPWASGKLQSTDAHRRAVAEVVAEVKPDTAFVLWSRDQHPDHVVASELSTMALHLGDRVLADPFAPYVTPRRTYLYDNGPRHTIGFVPDTFVDVTKEWPRAIEWLGKLMALTRNEPFSAGTLDGAQRLKESLARYRGATCGVAYAEALSAANAYPQAIF
;
A
#
# COMPACT_ATOMS: atom_id res chain seq x y z
N MET A 1 -14.78 23.52 -69.39
CA MET A 1 -15.75 22.75 -70.20
C MET A 1 -16.26 21.61 -69.39
N ASN A 2 -17.52 21.76 -69.03
CA ASN A 2 -18.66 20.86 -68.82
C ASN A 2 -18.40 19.58 -67.97
N ARG A 3 -18.94 19.55 -66.80
CA ARG A 3 -20.32 19.39 -66.24
C ARG A 3 -21.21 18.38 -67.02
N ARG A 4 -21.76 17.53 -66.20
CA ARG A 4 -23.01 16.72 -66.31
C ARG A 4 -22.80 15.25 -66.56
N THR A 5 -23.22 14.50 -65.64
CA THR A 5 -24.49 13.80 -65.33
C THR A 5 -24.39 12.34 -65.65
N PHE A 6 -24.56 11.51 -64.67
CA PHE A 6 -25.40 10.32 -64.77
C PHE A 6 -26.09 10.02 -63.46
N LEU A 7 -27.35 10.27 -63.48
CA LEU A 7 -28.36 9.79 -62.51
C LEU A 7 -28.97 8.51 -62.99
N SER A 8 -29.39 7.70 -62.05
CA SER A 8 -30.48 6.72 -62.10
C SER A 8 -30.16 5.32 -62.59
N ALA A 9 -30.22 4.39 -61.64
CA ALA A 9 -31.19 3.28 -61.74
C ALA A 9 -31.42 2.69 -60.35
N ALA A 10 -32.58 3.00 -59.79
CA ALA A 10 -33.14 2.26 -58.67
C ALA A 10 -33.84 1.02 -59.20
N ALA A 11 -33.64 -0.12 -58.61
CA ALA A 11 -34.61 -1.20 -58.62
C ALA A 11 -34.44 -2.08 -57.38
N ALA A 12 -35.51 -2.18 -56.68
CA ALA A 12 -35.77 -2.93 -55.47
C ALA A 12 -35.55 -4.43 -55.63
N VAL A 13 -34.96 -5.07 -54.59
CA VAL A 13 -35.40 -6.41 -54.20
C VAL A 13 -35.51 -6.37 -52.66
N ALA A 14 -36.77 -6.30 -52.20
CA ALA A 14 -37.15 -6.63 -50.85
C ALA A 14 -37.33 -8.14 -50.80
N ALA A 15 -36.73 -8.82 -49.84
CA ALA A 15 -37.38 -9.89 -49.07
C ALA A 15 -36.43 -10.55 -48.09
N ALA A 16 -36.86 -10.53 -46.84
CA ALA A 16 -36.79 -11.61 -45.86
C ALA A 16 -35.41 -12.09 -45.37
N GLY A 17 -35.12 -11.71 -44.19
CA GLY A 17 -34.07 -12.27 -43.38
C GLY A 17 -33.91 -11.54 -42.03
N GLN A 18 -35.00 -11.35 -41.29
CA GLN A 18 -34.86 -10.96 -39.87
C GLN A 18 -34.31 -12.15 -39.10
N THR A 19 -33.03 -12.36 -39.11
CA THR A 19 -32.35 -13.11 -38.06
C THR A 19 -32.40 -12.24 -36.80
N ARG A 20 -33.30 -12.58 -35.90
CA ARG A 20 -33.29 -12.13 -34.51
C ARG A 20 -31.94 -12.56 -33.94
N VAL A 21 -31.00 -11.65 -33.87
CA VAL A 21 -29.85 -11.80 -32.98
C VAL A 21 -30.45 -11.77 -31.57
N SER A 22 -30.62 -12.94 -30.97
CA SER A 22 -30.86 -13.06 -29.55
C SER A 22 -29.77 -12.27 -28.87
N ALA A 23 -30.15 -11.24 -28.14
CA ALA A 23 -29.29 -10.59 -27.17
C ALA A 23 -28.96 -11.66 -26.13
N ASN A 24 -27.87 -12.40 -26.40
CA ASN A 24 -27.25 -13.19 -25.36
C ASN A 24 -26.88 -12.22 -24.26
N ASN A 25 -27.57 -12.34 -23.13
CA ASN A 25 -27.14 -11.81 -21.85
C ASN A 25 -25.70 -12.20 -21.63
N ILE A 26 -24.76 -11.31 -21.97
CA ILE A 26 -23.46 -11.28 -21.39
C ILE A 26 -23.70 -10.79 -19.95
N GLN A 27 -24.14 -11.70 -19.10
CA GLN A 27 -23.91 -11.53 -17.68
C GLN A 27 -22.39 -11.44 -17.54
N ALA A 28 -21.89 -10.22 -17.37
CA ALA A 28 -20.57 -10.02 -16.84
C ALA A 28 -20.54 -10.80 -15.52
N GLN A 29 -19.99 -12.01 -15.57
CA GLN A 29 -19.56 -12.71 -14.38
C GLN A 29 -18.52 -11.78 -13.76
N THR A 30 -18.95 -11.01 -12.78
CA THR A 30 -18.04 -10.41 -11.81
C THR A 30 -17.34 -11.59 -11.16
N ALA A 31 -16.19 -11.94 -11.74
CA ALA A 31 -15.29 -12.86 -11.09
C ALA A 31 -15.05 -12.25 -9.70
N THR A 32 -15.57 -12.92 -8.67
CA THR A 32 -15.32 -12.53 -7.29
C THR A 32 -13.81 -12.54 -7.13
N ALA A 33 -13.24 -11.34 -7.10
CA ALA A 33 -11.79 -11.19 -6.99
C ALA A 33 -11.37 -11.97 -5.75
N THR A 34 -10.50 -12.96 -5.93
CA THR A 34 -10.03 -13.80 -4.82
C THR A 34 -9.47 -12.90 -3.74
N ARG A 35 -10.03 -13.00 -2.52
CA ARG A 35 -9.55 -12.26 -1.36
C ARG A 35 -8.06 -12.56 -1.17
N ARG A 36 -7.25 -11.51 -1.15
CA ARG A 36 -5.80 -11.57 -0.95
C ARG A 36 -5.43 -11.01 0.42
N THR A 37 -4.23 -11.38 0.89
CA THR A 37 -3.63 -10.79 2.08
C THR A 37 -2.54 -9.81 1.66
N VAL A 38 -2.60 -8.62 2.19
CA VAL A 38 -1.62 -7.54 2.01
C VAL A 38 -0.92 -7.28 3.32
N LEU A 39 0.41 -7.23 3.31
CA LEU A 39 1.23 -6.89 4.47
C LEU A 39 2.05 -5.63 4.17
N ALA A 40 1.84 -4.57 4.95
CA ALA A 40 2.67 -3.38 4.92
C ALA A 40 3.58 -3.38 6.16
N ILE A 41 4.90 -3.33 5.95
CA ILE A 41 5.90 -3.39 7.00
C ILE A 41 6.61 -2.04 7.12
N GLY A 42 6.62 -1.49 8.32
CA GLY A 42 7.38 -0.29 8.70
C GLY A 42 8.21 -0.53 9.95
N ALA A 43 9.09 0.39 10.26
CA ALA A 43 9.77 0.45 11.54
C ALA A 43 8.81 0.94 12.62
N HIS A 44 8.09 2.03 12.34
CA HIS A 44 7.23 2.73 13.28
C HIS A 44 5.74 2.60 12.94
N TYR A 45 4.91 3.04 13.89
CA TYR A 45 3.45 2.95 13.81
C TYR A 45 2.82 3.73 12.64
N ASP A 46 3.50 4.73 12.10
CA ASP A 46 3.01 5.67 11.08
C ASP A 46 3.63 5.49 9.68
N ASP A 47 4.73 4.74 9.53
CA ASP A 47 5.48 4.65 8.27
C ASP A 47 4.62 4.31 7.05
N SER A 48 3.89 3.21 7.08
CA SER A 48 3.05 2.83 5.93
C SER A 48 1.83 3.74 5.76
N ARG A 49 1.39 4.44 6.83
CA ARG A 49 0.29 5.42 6.77
C ARG A 49 0.77 6.77 6.23
N PHE A 50 2.06 7.04 6.36
CA PHE A 50 2.66 8.15 5.61
C PHE A 50 3.00 7.72 4.17
N GLY A 51 3.62 6.57 3.97
CA GLY A 51 4.10 6.13 2.66
C GLY A 51 2.98 5.81 1.67
N ILE A 52 2.05 4.92 2.05
CA ILE A 52 1.08 4.28 1.13
C ILE A 52 -0.35 4.16 1.67
N PRO A 53 -0.90 5.15 2.41
CA PRO A 53 -2.23 5.01 3.02
C PRO A 53 -3.33 4.78 1.99
N GLY A 54 -3.30 5.45 0.85
CA GLY A 54 -4.29 5.32 -0.21
C GLY A 54 -4.27 3.93 -0.85
N THR A 55 -3.08 3.40 -1.12
CA THR A 55 -2.89 2.04 -1.64
C THR A 55 -3.47 0.98 -0.69
N LEU A 56 -3.24 1.14 0.63
CA LEU A 56 -3.80 0.23 1.63
C LEU A 56 -5.33 0.32 1.69
N LEU A 57 -5.89 1.54 1.60
CA LEU A 57 -7.34 1.74 1.56
C LEU A 57 -7.98 1.14 0.31
N GLN A 58 -7.31 1.18 -0.85
CA GLN A 58 -7.78 0.49 -2.05
C GLN A 58 -7.85 -1.02 -1.84
N ALA A 59 -6.83 -1.61 -1.21
CA ALA A 59 -6.84 -3.03 -0.90
C ALA A 59 -8.01 -3.40 0.03
N VAL A 60 -8.28 -2.58 1.06
CA VAL A 60 -9.45 -2.75 1.93
C VAL A 60 -10.76 -2.63 1.15
N ALA A 61 -10.90 -1.61 0.30
CA ALA A 61 -12.10 -1.39 -0.50
C ALA A 61 -12.37 -2.54 -1.49
N GLN A 62 -11.33 -3.24 -1.93
CA GLN A 62 -11.42 -4.44 -2.77
C GLN A 62 -11.70 -5.72 -1.97
N GLY A 63 -11.91 -5.63 -0.66
CA GLY A 63 -12.21 -6.77 0.21
C GLY A 63 -10.99 -7.61 0.61
N HIS A 64 -9.78 -7.11 0.41
CA HIS A 64 -8.55 -7.79 0.82
C HIS A 64 -8.33 -7.66 2.33
N ARG A 65 -7.65 -8.65 2.91
CA ARG A 65 -7.13 -8.55 4.27
C ARG A 65 -5.88 -7.67 4.25
N VAL A 66 -5.85 -6.63 5.05
CA VAL A 66 -4.70 -5.72 5.14
C VAL A 66 -4.14 -5.74 6.54
N VAL A 67 -2.85 -6.05 6.65
CA VAL A 67 -2.11 -6.10 7.92
C VAL A 67 -0.98 -5.07 7.86
N ALA A 68 -0.87 -4.24 8.87
CA ALA A 68 0.23 -3.30 9.05
C ALA A 68 1.11 -3.75 10.22
N LEU A 69 2.35 -4.10 9.93
CA LEU A 69 3.36 -4.44 10.90
C LEU A 69 4.24 -3.23 11.20
N ALA A 70 4.31 -2.83 12.45
CA ALA A 70 5.35 -1.95 12.97
C ALA A 70 6.34 -2.79 13.79
N MET A 71 7.62 -2.72 13.49
CA MET A 71 8.64 -3.47 14.22
C MET A 71 8.87 -2.91 15.62
N ILE A 72 8.55 -1.64 15.83
CA ILE A 72 8.66 -0.95 17.10
C ILE A 72 7.29 -0.89 17.78
N GLY A 73 7.22 -1.46 18.97
CA GLY A 73 6.07 -1.39 19.87
C GLY A 73 6.41 -0.76 21.21
N ASP A 74 7.69 -0.48 21.48
CA ASP A 74 8.11 0.25 22.67
C ASP A 74 8.56 1.67 22.33
N TYR A 75 7.72 2.64 22.70
CA TYR A 75 7.95 4.07 22.57
C TYR A 75 8.32 4.76 23.88
N SER A 76 8.68 4.02 24.92
CA SER A 76 8.97 4.56 26.26
C SER A 76 10.13 5.55 26.26
N ASN A 77 11.11 5.38 25.38
CA ASN A 77 12.26 6.24 25.22
C ASN A 77 12.07 7.40 24.24
N TRP A 78 10.92 7.48 23.54
CA TRP A 78 10.68 8.52 22.54
C TRP A 78 10.07 9.77 23.17
N LYS A 79 10.80 10.90 23.09
CA LYS A 79 10.45 12.15 23.77
C LYS A 79 9.02 12.65 23.49
N PRO A 80 8.51 12.66 22.25
CA PRO A 80 7.18 13.18 21.94
C PRO A 80 6.04 12.49 22.71
N VAL A 81 6.24 11.22 23.06
CA VAL A 81 5.21 10.41 23.74
C VAL A 81 5.65 9.92 25.12
N ARG A 82 6.65 10.56 25.72
CA ARG A 82 7.20 10.16 27.02
C ARG A 82 6.08 9.88 28.03
N GLY A 83 6.10 8.69 28.61
CA GLY A 83 5.08 8.22 29.56
C GLY A 83 3.80 7.69 28.92
N ARG A 84 3.63 7.80 27.60
CA ARG A 84 2.44 7.35 26.84
C ARG A 84 2.76 6.32 25.77
N GLY A 85 3.86 5.59 25.90
CA GLY A 85 4.27 4.57 24.93
C GLY A 85 3.15 3.56 24.62
N PRO A 86 2.50 2.96 25.62
CA PRO A 86 1.37 2.05 25.41
C PRO A 86 0.21 2.69 24.65
N ASP A 87 -0.10 3.97 24.89
CA ASP A 87 -1.20 4.69 24.22
C ASP A 87 -0.98 4.75 22.71
N ILE A 88 0.27 4.84 22.26
CA ILE A 88 0.61 4.85 20.83
C ILE A 88 0.25 3.52 20.17
N VAL A 89 0.56 2.40 20.81
CA VAL A 89 0.25 1.06 20.28
C VAL A 89 -1.25 0.81 20.27
N GLU A 90 -1.93 1.07 21.40
CA GLU A 90 -3.38 0.87 21.52
C GLU A 90 -4.16 1.83 20.64
N GLY A 91 -3.81 3.12 20.66
CA GLY A 91 -4.44 4.14 19.85
C GLY A 91 -4.26 3.90 18.35
N THR A 92 -3.05 3.50 17.93
CA THR A 92 -2.79 3.12 16.53
C THR A 92 -3.62 1.90 16.13
N THR A 93 -3.70 0.89 16.99
CA THR A 93 -4.49 -0.33 16.71
C THR A 93 -5.96 0.02 16.52
N ARG A 94 -6.53 0.85 17.41
CA ARG A 94 -7.91 1.32 17.31
C ARG A 94 -8.14 2.14 16.04
N ILE A 95 -7.27 3.12 15.75
CA ILE A 95 -7.39 3.96 14.56
C ILE A 95 -7.28 3.09 13.29
N ASN A 96 -6.32 2.18 13.19
CA ASN A 96 -6.18 1.31 12.02
C ASN A 96 -7.43 0.45 11.79
N ALA A 97 -8.05 -0.05 12.87
CA ALA A 97 -9.29 -0.83 12.76
C ALA A 97 -10.46 -0.03 12.18
N GLU A 98 -10.56 1.29 12.43
CA GLU A 98 -11.55 2.18 11.79
C GLU A 98 -11.40 2.21 10.25
N TYR A 99 -10.20 1.97 9.77
CA TYR A 99 -9.87 1.91 8.33
C TYR A 99 -9.83 0.49 7.75
N GLY A 100 -10.17 -0.52 8.55
CA GLY A 100 -10.21 -1.91 8.13
C GLY A 100 -8.83 -2.59 8.05
N VAL A 101 -7.85 -2.07 8.78
CA VAL A 101 -6.47 -2.55 8.79
C VAL A 101 -6.13 -3.19 10.13
N GLU A 102 -5.63 -4.42 10.10
CA GLU A 102 -5.10 -5.11 11.28
C GLU A 102 -3.73 -4.56 11.66
N SER A 103 -3.48 -4.40 12.96
CA SER A 103 -2.18 -3.96 13.46
C SER A 103 -1.40 -5.12 14.05
N ARG A 104 -0.10 -5.13 13.77
CA ARG A 104 0.89 -5.97 14.44
C ARG A 104 2.04 -5.09 14.93
N PHE A 105 2.52 -5.37 16.14
CA PHE A 105 3.66 -4.68 16.72
C PHE A 105 4.65 -5.72 17.24
N LEU A 106 5.94 -5.50 16.97
CA LEU A 106 7.02 -6.22 17.63
C LEU A 106 7.50 -5.40 18.84
N PRO A 107 8.08 -6.05 19.87
CA PRO A 107 8.27 -5.38 21.17
C PRO A 107 9.54 -4.50 21.25
N TRP A 108 10.11 -4.10 20.11
CA TRP A 108 11.40 -3.42 20.13
C TRP A 108 11.25 -1.92 20.37
N ALA A 109 12.30 -1.34 20.99
CA ALA A 109 12.30 0.05 21.37
C ALA A 109 12.71 0.96 20.19
N SER A 110 12.07 2.13 20.10
CA SER A 110 12.36 3.16 19.11
C SER A 110 13.82 3.62 19.19
N GLY A 111 14.49 3.72 18.04
CA GLY A 111 15.93 4.08 17.94
C GLY A 111 16.87 2.98 18.39
N LYS A 112 16.39 1.73 18.57
CA LYS A 112 17.18 0.59 19.03
C LYS A 112 17.06 -0.65 18.14
N LEU A 113 16.39 -0.53 17.00
CA LEU A 113 16.23 -1.66 16.09
C LEU A 113 17.57 -2.13 15.55
N GLN A 114 17.80 -3.45 15.55
CA GLN A 114 19.02 -4.09 15.12
C GLN A 114 18.74 -5.30 14.23
N SER A 115 19.65 -5.60 13.30
CA SER A 115 19.55 -6.79 12.46
C SER A 115 20.25 -7.99 13.13
N THR A 116 19.62 -8.52 14.18
CA THR A 116 20.06 -9.75 14.86
C THR A 116 19.29 -10.97 14.37
N ASP A 117 19.80 -12.18 14.65
CA ASP A 117 19.10 -13.41 14.28
C ASP A 117 17.74 -13.53 14.98
N ALA A 118 17.62 -13.05 16.23
CA ALA A 118 16.35 -13.01 16.94
C ALA A 118 15.34 -12.08 16.25
N HIS A 119 15.79 -10.91 15.77
CA HIS A 119 14.94 -9.97 15.04
C HIS A 119 14.53 -10.52 13.66
N ARG A 120 15.48 -11.13 12.93
CA ARG A 120 15.20 -11.80 11.65
C ARG A 120 14.14 -12.87 11.79
N ARG A 121 14.29 -13.73 12.82
CA ARG A 121 13.34 -14.80 13.13
C ARG A 121 11.95 -14.22 13.45
N ALA A 122 11.85 -13.26 14.34
CA ALA A 122 10.56 -12.69 14.74
C ALA A 122 9.80 -12.05 13.56
N VAL A 123 10.48 -11.34 12.65
CA VAL A 123 9.84 -10.80 11.45
C VAL A 123 9.42 -11.92 10.50
N ALA A 124 10.25 -12.97 10.32
CA ALA A 124 9.92 -14.12 9.50
C ALA A 124 8.70 -14.90 10.05
N GLU A 125 8.59 -15.02 11.38
CA GLU A 125 7.42 -15.64 12.05
C GLU A 125 6.13 -14.86 11.76
N VAL A 126 6.16 -13.51 11.81
CA VAL A 126 5.00 -12.71 11.42
C VAL A 126 4.64 -12.91 9.96
N VAL A 127 5.61 -12.93 9.04
CA VAL A 127 5.35 -13.17 7.61
C VAL A 127 4.76 -14.57 7.40
N ALA A 128 5.28 -15.60 8.09
CA ALA A 128 4.79 -16.98 8.04
C ALA A 128 3.35 -17.11 8.57
N GLU A 129 2.99 -16.34 9.61
CA GLU A 129 1.63 -16.30 10.17
C GLU A 129 0.66 -15.57 9.21
N VAL A 130 1.07 -14.40 8.71
CA VAL A 130 0.21 -13.53 7.87
C VAL A 130 0.00 -14.11 6.48
N LYS A 131 1.00 -14.78 5.91
CA LYS A 131 1.01 -15.37 4.56
C LYS A 131 0.58 -14.37 3.49
N PRO A 132 1.31 -13.26 3.30
CA PRO A 132 0.89 -12.21 2.38
C PRO A 132 1.02 -12.64 0.92
N ASP A 133 0.03 -12.28 0.09
CA ASP A 133 0.11 -12.35 -1.37
C ASP A 133 0.92 -11.17 -1.94
N THR A 134 0.81 -10.01 -1.27
CA THR A 134 1.53 -8.78 -1.62
C THR A 134 2.12 -8.16 -0.37
N ALA A 135 3.38 -7.77 -0.43
CA ALA A 135 4.05 -7.07 0.66
C ALA A 135 4.54 -5.69 0.21
N PHE A 136 4.47 -4.74 1.14
CA PHE A 136 5.04 -3.40 1.01
C PHE A 136 6.07 -3.19 2.12
N VAL A 137 7.26 -2.75 1.77
CA VAL A 137 8.37 -2.54 2.70
C VAL A 137 8.99 -1.17 2.50
N LEU A 138 9.66 -0.64 3.51
CA LEU A 138 10.38 0.61 3.41
C LEU A 138 11.49 0.54 2.35
N TRP A 139 11.73 1.65 1.66
CA TRP A 139 12.91 1.82 0.82
C TRP A 139 14.19 1.65 1.65
N SER A 140 15.20 0.99 1.08
CA SER A 140 16.39 0.56 1.81
C SER A 140 17.36 1.69 2.18
N ARG A 141 17.23 2.87 1.58
CA ARG A 141 18.10 4.04 1.85
C ARG A 141 17.31 5.14 2.52
N ASP A 142 17.59 5.35 3.78
CA ASP A 142 16.86 6.31 4.60
C ASP A 142 17.81 6.99 5.62
N GLN A 143 17.46 8.20 6.07
CA GLN A 143 18.20 8.90 7.11
C GLN A 143 17.91 8.36 8.52
N HIS A 144 16.76 7.69 8.69
CA HIS A 144 16.37 7.10 9.97
C HIS A 144 16.97 5.69 10.11
N PRO A 145 17.83 5.43 11.11
CA PRO A 145 18.49 4.12 11.26
C PRO A 145 17.50 2.96 11.37
N ASP A 146 16.38 3.14 12.11
CA ASP A 146 15.36 2.09 12.26
C ASP A 146 14.71 1.74 10.91
N HIS A 147 14.54 2.70 9.98
CA HIS A 147 13.98 2.43 8.65
C HIS A 147 14.90 1.54 7.82
N VAL A 148 16.21 1.82 7.86
CA VAL A 148 17.22 1.01 7.15
C VAL A 148 17.20 -0.43 7.65
N VAL A 149 17.22 -0.61 8.98
CA VAL A 149 17.19 -1.94 9.60
C VAL A 149 15.84 -2.65 9.31
N ALA A 150 14.72 -1.93 9.40
CA ALA A 150 13.41 -2.49 9.09
C ALA A 150 13.31 -2.95 7.63
N SER A 151 13.86 -2.19 6.69
CA SER A 151 13.94 -2.58 5.28
C SER A 151 14.75 -3.87 5.09
N GLU A 152 15.92 -3.97 5.74
CA GLU A 152 16.76 -5.18 5.70
C GLU A 152 16.04 -6.40 6.27
N LEU A 153 15.50 -6.30 7.48
CA LEU A 153 14.78 -7.38 8.14
C LEU A 153 13.57 -7.85 7.34
N SER A 154 12.82 -6.90 6.77
CA SER A 154 11.66 -7.19 5.92
C SER A 154 12.06 -7.95 4.67
N THR A 155 13.11 -7.49 3.98
CA THR A 155 13.60 -8.13 2.75
C THR A 155 14.09 -9.54 3.04
N MET A 156 14.84 -9.74 4.12
CA MET A 156 15.28 -11.07 4.54
C MET A 156 14.11 -11.99 4.86
N ALA A 157 13.13 -11.52 5.64
CA ALA A 157 11.95 -12.32 5.98
C ALA A 157 11.14 -12.70 4.74
N LEU A 158 10.94 -11.78 3.79
CA LEU A 158 10.12 -12.05 2.61
C LEU A 158 10.78 -12.97 1.57
N HIS A 159 12.11 -12.95 1.47
CA HIS A 159 12.83 -13.73 0.47
C HIS A 159 13.56 -14.95 1.00
N LEU A 160 13.94 -14.96 2.28
CA LEU A 160 14.76 -16.00 2.91
C LEU A 160 14.14 -16.53 4.21
N GLY A 161 12.84 -16.30 4.42
CA GLY A 161 12.18 -16.67 5.68
C GLY A 161 12.21 -18.18 5.96
N ASP A 162 12.15 -19.01 4.95
CA ASP A 162 12.34 -20.47 5.04
C ASP A 162 13.70 -20.83 5.67
N ARG A 163 14.76 -20.14 5.26
CA ARG A 163 16.12 -20.32 5.79
C ARG A 163 16.25 -19.74 7.20
N VAL A 164 15.63 -18.58 7.45
CA VAL A 164 15.67 -17.91 8.76
C VAL A 164 14.96 -18.73 9.82
N LEU A 165 13.81 -19.33 9.49
CA LEU A 165 13.04 -20.15 10.42
C LEU A 165 13.67 -21.54 10.61
N ALA A 166 14.49 -21.99 9.66
CA ALA A 166 15.18 -23.29 9.70
C ALA A 166 14.22 -24.48 9.95
N ASP A 167 12.96 -24.34 9.55
CA ASP A 167 11.97 -25.40 9.61
C ASP A 167 11.68 -25.90 8.20
N PRO A 168 12.30 -27.03 7.79
CA PRO A 168 12.12 -27.57 6.45
C PRO A 168 10.69 -28.12 6.21
N PHE A 169 9.88 -28.23 7.26
CA PHE A 169 8.53 -28.77 7.22
C PHE A 169 7.44 -27.70 7.31
N ALA A 170 7.79 -26.47 7.72
CA ALA A 170 6.85 -25.36 7.69
C ALA A 170 6.84 -24.74 6.29
N PRO A 171 5.72 -24.81 5.54
CA PRO A 171 5.65 -24.21 4.23
C PRO A 171 5.70 -22.68 4.37
N TYR A 172 6.86 -22.11 4.09
CA TYR A 172 7.03 -20.67 4.02
C TYR A 172 6.57 -20.17 2.63
N VAL A 173 5.63 -19.25 2.62
CA VAL A 173 5.09 -18.69 1.37
C VAL A 173 5.68 -17.31 1.15
N THR A 174 6.58 -17.21 0.17
CA THR A 174 7.07 -15.92 -0.33
C THR A 174 5.93 -15.18 -1.03
N PRO A 175 5.69 -13.89 -0.76
CA PRO A 175 4.66 -13.13 -1.43
C PRO A 175 4.90 -13.07 -2.94
N ARG A 176 3.81 -13.12 -3.70
CA ARG A 176 3.88 -13.05 -5.18
C ARG A 176 4.43 -11.71 -5.66
N ARG A 177 4.23 -10.64 -4.88
CA ARG A 177 4.68 -9.28 -5.20
C ARG A 177 5.20 -8.59 -3.96
N THR A 178 6.34 -7.97 -4.09
CA THR A 178 6.92 -7.10 -3.06
C THR A 178 7.24 -5.75 -3.70
N TYR A 179 6.82 -4.69 -3.04
CA TYR A 179 7.09 -3.31 -3.44
C TYR A 179 7.75 -2.56 -2.30
N LEU A 180 8.65 -1.66 -2.67
CA LEU A 180 9.25 -0.73 -1.72
C LEU A 180 8.52 0.61 -1.83
N TYR A 181 8.29 1.25 -0.69
CA TYR A 181 7.68 2.58 -0.60
C TYR A 181 8.61 3.58 0.07
N ASP A 182 8.46 4.85 -0.26
CA ASP A 182 9.21 5.92 0.37
C ASP A 182 8.47 6.53 1.56
N ASN A 183 9.24 6.99 2.54
CA ASN A 183 8.72 7.68 3.73
C ASN A 183 8.91 9.22 3.62
N GLY A 184 8.93 9.71 2.39
CA GLY A 184 9.00 11.11 2.04
C GLY A 184 10.40 11.72 2.06
N PRO A 185 10.52 12.97 1.56
CA PRO A 185 11.81 13.59 1.26
C PRO A 185 12.60 13.99 2.52
N ARG A 186 12.02 13.91 3.70
CA ARG A 186 12.73 14.17 4.97
C ARG A 186 13.48 12.95 5.51
N HIS A 187 13.17 11.78 4.99
CA HIS A 187 13.73 10.51 5.43
C HIS A 187 14.41 9.77 4.29
N THR A 188 13.67 9.48 3.24
CA THR A 188 14.10 8.61 2.15
C THR A 188 15.16 9.25 1.26
N ILE A 189 16.20 8.50 0.92
CA ILE A 189 17.32 8.95 0.08
C ILE A 189 17.27 8.25 -1.27
N GLY A 190 17.22 9.03 -2.36
CA GLY A 190 17.36 8.50 -3.73
C GLY A 190 16.34 7.44 -4.10
N PHE A 191 15.07 7.64 -3.74
CA PHE A 191 13.98 6.77 -4.15
C PHE A 191 13.72 6.88 -5.66
N VAL A 192 13.72 5.73 -6.33
CA VAL A 192 13.46 5.63 -7.77
C VAL A 192 12.20 4.80 -7.98
N PRO A 193 11.03 5.43 -8.13
CA PRO A 193 9.79 4.71 -8.38
C PRO A 193 9.70 4.23 -9.83
N ASP A 194 9.08 3.07 -10.01
CA ASP A 194 8.71 2.50 -11.31
C ASP A 194 7.20 2.23 -11.43
N THR A 195 6.48 2.34 -10.31
CA THR A 195 5.06 2.02 -10.21
C THR A 195 4.34 3.15 -9.50
N PHE A 196 3.23 3.61 -10.08
CA PHE A 196 2.39 4.66 -9.49
C PHE A 196 0.97 4.13 -9.29
N VAL A 197 0.41 4.38 -8.13
CA VAL A 197 -0.95 3.99 -7.76
C VAL A 197 -1.80 5.25 -7.69
N ASP A 198 -2.83 5.34 -8.54
CA ASP A 198 -3.83 6.41 -8.44
C ASP A 198 -4.66 6.20 -7.15
N VAL A 199 -4.51 7.12 -6.22
CA VAL A 199 -5.21 7.11 -4.94
C VAL A 199 -6.18 8.29 -4.80
N THR A 200 -6.53 8.91 -5.91
CA THR A 200 -7.39 10.11 -5.92
C THR A 200 -8.71 9.88 -5.18
N LYS A 201 -9.31 8.72 -5.39
CA LYS A 201 -10.58 8.34 -4.74
C LYS A 201 -10.44 8.16 -3.23
N GLU A 202 -9.37 7.54 -2.80
CA GLU A 202 -9.08 7.22 -1.39
C GLU A 202 -8.46 8.39 -0.63
N TRP A 203 -7.99 9.41 -1.34
CA TRP A 203 -7.21 10.50 -0.79
C TRP A 203 -7.82 11.17 0.45
N PRO A 204 -9.11 11.57 0.47
CA PRO A 204 -9.69 12.21 1.65
C PRO A 204 -9.59 11.35 2.91
N ARG A 205 -9.80 10.03 2.78
CA ARG A 205 -9.69 9.10 3.90
C ARG A 205 -8.22 8.82 4.26
N ALA A 206 -7.34 8.77 3.28
CA ALA A 206 -5.91 8.53 3.47
C ALA A 206 -5.26 9.63 4.30
N ILE A 207 -5.55 10.90 3.96
CA ILE A 207 -4.98 12.04 4.66
C ILE A 207 -5.62 12.23 6.06
N GLU A 208 -6.89 11.89 6.21
CA GLU A 208 -7.56 11.86 7.52
C GLU A 208 -6.92 10.82 8.44
N TRP A 209 -6.67 9.61 7.93
CA TRP A 209 -6.05 8.52 8.69
C TRP A 209 -4.68 8.94 9.25
N LEU A 210 -3.82 9.51 8.39
CA LEU A 210 -2.53 10.05 8.82
C LEU A 210 -2.70 11.12 9.90
N GLY A 211 -3.65 12.05 9.71
CA GLY A 211 -3.93 13.11 10.68
C GLY A 211 -4.35 12.60 12.05
N LYS A 212 -5.18 11.56 12.12
CA LYS A 212 -5.56 10.92 13.38
C LYS A 212 -4.36 10.33 14.12
N LEU A 213 -3.42 9.68 13.40
CA LEU A 213 -2.19 9.16 14.01
C LEU A 213 -1.27 10.28 14.52
N MET A 214 -1.16 11.37 13.76
CA MET A 214 -0.37 12.52 14.20
C MET A 214 -0.99 13.22 15.42
N ALA A 215 -2.32 13.32 15.48
CA ALA A 215 -3.03 13.85 16.64
C ALA A 215 -2.82 12.96 17.89
N LEU A 216 -2.88 11.63 17.74
CA LEU A 216 -2.55 10.67 18.80
C LEU A 216 -1.15 10.91 19.36
N THR A 217 -0.16 11.12 18.49
CA THR A 217 1.21 11.40 18.89
C THR A 217 1.33 12.67 19.72
N ARG A 218 0.65 13.72 19.30
CA ARG A 218 0.64 15.02 20.00
C ARG A 218 -0.23 15.01 21.26
N ASN A 219 -1.01 13.97 21.48
CA ASN A 219 -2.04 13.90 22.53
C ASN A 219 -3.10 15.00 22.39
N GLU A 220 -3.55 15.20 21.17
CA GLU A 220 -4.52 16.22 20.80
C GLU A 220 -5.74 15.58 20.11
N PRO A 221 -6.92 16.20 20.21
CA PRO A 221 -8.05 15.79 19.39
C PRO A 221 -7.73 15.95 17.90
N PHE A 222 -8.15 15.00 17.07
CA PHE A 222 -8.06 15.16 15.62
C PHE A 222 -9.02 16.28 15.17
N SER A 223 -8.53 17.16 14.30
CA SER A 223 -9.32 18.22 13.65
C SER A 223 -9.31 18.02 12.14
N ALA A 224 -10.48 17.78 11.55
CA ALA A 224 -10.63 17.55 10.11
C ALA A 224 -10.38 18.79 9.24
N GLY A 225 -10.42 19.99 9.82
CA GLY A 225 -10.36 21.25 9.04
C GLY A 225 -8.96 21.79 8.78
N THR A 226 -7.94 21.27 9.44
CA THR A 226 -6.58 21.81 9.35
C THR A 226 -5.56 20.70 9.22
N LEU A 227 -4.83 20.68 8.10
CA LEU A 227 -3.74 19.73 7.91
C LEU A 227 -2.54 20.08 8.80
N ASP A 228 -1.99 19.12 9.47
CA ASP A 228 -0.71 19.27 10.18
C ASP A 228 0.51 19.21 9.24
N GLY A 229 1.71 19.30 9.82
CA GLY A 229 2.94 19.31 9.03
C GLY A 229 3.19 18.02 8.23
N ALA A 230 2.86 16.86 8.81
CA ALA A 230 3.01 15.55 8.14
C ALA A 230 1.97 15.39 7.01
N GLN A 231 0.72 15.78 7.27
CA GLN A 231 -0.34 15.75 6.27
C GLN A 231 -0.02 16.68 5.08
N ARG A 232 0.44 17.92 5.33
CA ARG A 232 0.85 18.87 4.26
C ARG A 232 2.00 18.31 3.44
N LEU A 233 2.99 17.70 4.08
CA LEU A 233 4.11 17.08 3.38
C LEU A 233 3.63 15.91 2.51
N LYS A 234 2.81 15.03 3.07
CA LYS A 234 2.23 13.89 2.33
C LYS A 234 1.36 14.36 1.17
N GLU A 235 0.55 15.39 1.36
CA GLU A 235 -0.28 15.94 0.29
C GLU A 235 0.57 16.49 -0.85
N SER A 236 1.60 17.27 -0.54
CA SER A 236 2.51 17.81 -1.55
C SER A 236 3.20 16.70 -2.35
N LEU A 237 3.64 15.65 -1.67
CA LEU A 237 4.26 14.49 -2.30
C LEU A 237 3.28 13.73 -3.20
N ALA A 238 2.07 13.48 -2.73
CA ALA A 238 1.05 12.75 -3.49
C ALA A 238 0.59 13.54 -4.73
N ARG A 239 0.46 14.87 -4.65
CA ARG A 239 0.20 15.74 -5.81
C ARG A 239 1.35 15.72 -6.81
N TYR A 240 2.59 15.81 -6.34
CA TYR A 240 3.77 15.70 -7.21
C TYR A 240 3.78 14.35 -7.96
N ARG A 241 3.57 13.24 -7.26
CA ARG A 241 3.49 11.90 -7.86
C ARG A 241 2.29 11.80 -8.83
N GLY A 242 1.14 12.35 -8.45
CA GLY A 242 -0.03 12.41 -9.34
C GLY A 242 0.24 13.18 -10.62
N ALA A 243 0.89 14.32 -10.54
CA ALA A 243 1.26 15.12 -11.71
C ALA A 243 2.19 14.38 -12.68
N THR A 244 3.05 13.47 -12.18
CA THR A 244 3.94 12.69 -13.03
C THR A 244 3.22 11.59 -13.82
N CYS A 245 2.04 11.14 -13.38
CA CYS A 245 1.27 10.09 -14.07
C CYS A 245 -0.15 10.52 -14.48
N GLY A 246 -0.47 11.81 -14.40
CA GLY A 246 -1.71 12.37 -14.95
C GLY A 246 -2.95 12.19 -14.08
N VAL A 247 -2.80 12.05 -12.76
CA VAL A 247 -3.91 11.95 -11.80
C VAL A 247 -3.79 13.00 -10.69
N ALA A 248 -4.83 13.22 -9.90
CA ALA A 248 -4.80 14.26 -8.85
C ALA A 248 -3.86 13.88 -7.69
N TYR A 249 -3.88 12.63 -7.27
CA TYR A 249 -3.04 12.11 -6.18
C TYR A 249 -2.53 10.71 -6.54
N ALA A 250 -1.23 10.49 -6.41
CA ALA A 250 -0.65 9.16 -6.55
C ALA A 250 0.31 8.83 -5.41
N GLU A 251 0.44 7.56 -5.14
CA GLU A 251 1.51 6.98 -4.33
C GLU A 251 2.48 6.25 -5.25
N ALA A 252 3.76 6.32 -4.93
CA ALA A 252 4.80 5.77 -5.76
C ALA A 252 5.47 4.59 -5.07
N LEU A 253 5.76 3.57 -5.84
CA LEU A 253 6.36 2.31 -5.41
C LEU A 253 7.56 1.99 -6.31
N SER A 254 8.47 1.19 -5.80
CA SER A 254 9.50 0.53 -6.58
C SER A 254 9.31 -0.98 -6.46
N ALA A 255 9.17 -1.67 -7.57
CA ALA A 255 9.02 -3.12 -7.58
C ALA A 255 10.33 -3.79 -7.15
N ALA A 256 10.26 -4.72 -6.18
CA ALA A 256 11.44 -5.46 -5.73
C ALA A 256 12.01 -6.39 -6.82
N ASN A 257 11.13 -6.82 -7.74
CA ASN A 257 11.47 -7.65 -8.89
C ASN A 257 10.66 -7.21 -10.12
N ALA A 258 11.06 -7.62 -11.30
CA ALA A 258 10.25 -7.45 -12.51
C ALA A 258 9.00 -8.33 -12.41
N TYR A 259 7.82 -7.72 -12.53
CA TYR A 259 6.54 -8.43 -12.54
C TYR A 259 5.88 -8.29 -13.91
N PRO A 260 5.32 -9.38 -14.47
CA PRO A 260 4.58 -9.29 -15.72
C PRO A 260 3.32 -8.43 -15.53
N GLN A 261 3.07 -7.55 -16.47
CA GLN A 261 1.90 -6.69 -16.52
C GLN A 261 1.02 -7.11 -17.69
N ALA A 262 -0.31 -7.13 -17.47
CA ALA A 262 -1.26 -7.15 -18.59
C ALA A 262 -1.36 -5.72 -19.14
N ILE A 263 -1.23 -5.59 -20.46
CA ILE A 263 -1.30 -4.27 -21.12
C ILE A 263 -2.72 -4.01 -21.62
N PHE A 264 -3.49 -5.09 -21.90
CA PHE A 264 -4.87 -5.03 -22.35
C PHE A 264 -5.72 -6.06 -21.62
#